data_b571e24a0459a573e6ade2c52bedb53e
#
_entry.id   b571e24a0459a573e6ade2c52bedb53e
#
_cell.length_a   1.000
_cell.length_b   1.000
_cell.length_c   1.000
_cell.angle_alpha   90.00
_cell.angle_beta   90.00
_cell.angle_gamma   90.00
#
_symmetry.space_group_name_H-M   'P 1'
#
loop_
_entity.id
_entity.type
_entity.pdbx_description
1 polymer ?
#
loop_
_entity_poly.entity_id
_entity_poly.type
_entity_poly.pdbx_seq_one_letter_code
_entity_poly.pdbx_strand_id
1 'polypeptide(L)'
;VLARVSGCLAARGVNIDSLVVCATDVQDLSRMCIVLRGQEGTIEQVRRQLEDLVPVWAVVDYTNTDVIEREIMLVKVSTLGPEYYEQNHLGLAEEAEHEVDYAVAQADEHSAPPMQPALTSTQALSIKNDNLRSIIAIAGQFSGEVVDVSDASVIVQLCAKTTRLDAFYKLMRPFGILELSRSGTMVLPRTPIKSAWKSLSDREELDRRVDMDASMLPPG
;
A
#
# COMPACT_ATOMS: atom_id res chain seq x y z
N VAL A 1 -16.61 14.64 0.75
CA VAL A 1 -16.29 13.94 2.01
C VAL A 1 -14.77 13.89 2.21
N LEU A 2 -14.00 13.32 1.30
CA LEU A 2 -12.55 13.13 1.42
C LEU A 2 -11.78 14.40 1.80
N ALA A 3 -12.04 15.52 1.12
CA ALA A 3 -11.38 16.80 1.42
C ALA A 3 -11.65 17.32 2.85
N ARG A 4 -12.85 17.07 3.40
CA ARG A 4 -13.17 17.44 4.79
C ARG A 4 -12.46 16.53 5.79
N VAL A 5 -12.42 15.22 5.51
CA VAL A 5 -11.70 14.24 6.33
C VAL A 5 -10.20 14.57 6.36
N SER A 6 -9.57 14.74 5.20
CA SER A 6 -8.15 15.08 5.11
C SER A 6 -7.83 16.44 5.75
N GLY A 7 -8.70 17.45 5.59
CA GLY A 7 -8.55 18.75 6.26
C GLY A 7 -8.62 18.64 7.78
N CYS A 8 -9.53 17.83 8.32
CA CYS A 8 -9.64 17.57 9.76
C CYS A 8 -8.36 16.93 10.32
N LEU A 9 -7.81 15.93 9.62
CA LEU A 9 -6.57 15.24 10.00
C LEU A 9 -5.35 16.17 9.91
N ALA A 10 -5.24 16.94 8.83
CA ALA A 10 -4.17 17.90 8.62
C ALA A 10 -4.16 19.02 9.68
N ALA A 11 -5.31 19.51 10.07
CA ALA A 11 -5.45 20.54 11.12
C ALA A 11 -4.92 20.10 12.49
N ARG A 12 -4.82 18.79 12.73
CA ARG A 12 -4.29 18.18 13.95
C ARG A 12 -2.84 17.72 13.83
N GLY A 13 -2.22 17.89 12.68
CA GLY A 13 -0.87 17.41 12.42
C GLY A 13 -0.75 15.88 12.48
N VAL A 14 -1.85 15.14 12.28
CA VAL A 14 -1.84 13.68 12.27
C VAL A 14 -1.42 13.20 10.89
N ASN A 15 -0.39 12.36 10.85
CA ASN A 15 0.09 11.77 9.61
C ASN A 15 -0.78 10.58 9.20
N ILE A 16 -1.14 10.53 7.93
CA ILE A 16 -1.86 9.41 7.32
C ILE A 16 -0.84 8.47 6.70
N ASP A 17 -0.73 7.26 7.23
CA ASP A 17 0.13 6.22 6.68
C ASP A 17 -0.53 5.52 5.48
N SER A 18 -1.83 5.30 5.56
CA SER A 18 -2.62 4.67 4.50
C SER A 18 -4.04 5.21 4.49
N LEU A 19 -4.57 5.43 3.30
CA LEU A 19 -5.95 5.84 3.06
C LEU A 19 -6.51 5.05 1.88
N VAL A 20 -7.52 4.25 2.14
CA VAL A 20 -8.24 3.49 1.13
C VAL A 20 -9.70 3.91 1.15
N VAL A 21 -10.23 4.24 -0.02
CA VAL A 21 -11.64 4.61 -0.20
C VAL A 21 -12.27 3.65 -1.18
N CYS A 22 -13.36 3.02 -0.79
CA CYS A 22 -14.10 2.10 -1.66
C CYS A 22 -15.61 2.34 -1.54
N ALA A 23 -16.33 2.05 -2.61
CA ALA A 23 -17.78 1.95 -2.57
C ALA A 23 -18.18 0.72 -1.75
N THR A 24 -19.37 0.77 -1.16
CA THR A 24 -19.98 -0.38 -0.47
C THR A 24 -21.11 -0.96 -1.35
N ASP A 25 -21.66 -2.07 -0.93
CA ASP A 25 -22.87 -2.69 -1.50
C ASP A 25 -24.14 -1.82 -1.27
N VAL A 26 -24.10 -0.89 -0.32
CA VAL A 26 -25.16 0.06 -0.06
C VAL A 26 -24.98 1.29 -0.96
N GLN A 27 -26.03 1.65 -1.68
CA GLN A 27 -26.03 2.78 -2.58
C GLN A 27 -25.71 4.07 -1.80
N ASP A 28 -24.90 4.95 -2.40
CA ASP A 28 -24.45 6.24 -1.85
C ASP A 28 -23.61 6.15 -0.57
N LEU A 29 -23.23 4.95 -0.13
CA LEU A 29 -22.34 4.74 1.00
C LEU A 29 -20.95 4.32 0.55
N SER A 30 -19.92 5.06 1.00
CA SER A 30 -18.51 4.74 0.78
C SER A 30 -17.84 4.41 2.10
N ARG A 31 -16.93 3.46 2.08
CA ARG A 31 -16.09 3.11 3.22
C ARG A 31 -14.71 3.69 3.04
N MET A 32 -14.21 4.34 4.09
CA MET A 32 -12.84 4.79 4.19
C MET A 32 -12.10 3.97 5.25
N CYS A 33 -10.96 3.41 4.89
CA CYS A 33 -10.04 2.79 5.84
C CYS A 33 -8.83 3.70 5.95
N ILE A 34 -8.57 4.22 7.16
CA ILE A 34 -7.52 5.20 7.41
C ILE A 34 -6.59 4.62 8.47
N VAL A 35 -5.30 4.54 8.16
CA VAL A 35 -4.26 4.15 9.11
C VAL A 35 -3.52 5.41 9.54
N LEU A 36 -3.56 5.69 10.84
CA LEU A 36 -2.99 6.88 11.46
C LEU A 36 -1.92 6.47 12.48
N ARG A 37 -0.92 7.34 12.65
CA ARG A 37 0.03 7.27 13.77
C ARG A 37 -0.14 8.48 14.66
N GLY A 38 -0.30 8.24 15.96
CA GLY A 38 -0.41 9.32 16.94
C GLY A 38 -0.56 8.80 18.36
N GLN A 39 -0.60 9.73 19.30
CA GLN A 39 -0.90 9.41 20.68
C GLN A 39 -2.40 9.09 20.83
N GLU A 40 -2.77 8.23 21.75
CA GLU A 40 -4.14 7.77 21.97
C GLU A 40 -5.13 8.92 22.16
N GLY A 41 -4.76 9.93 22.95
CA GLY A 41 -5.60 11.14 23.15
C GLY A 41 -5.85 11.94 21.86
N THR A 42 -4.85 12.01 20.97
CA THR A 42 -5.00 12.69 19.68
C THR A 42 -5.91 11.89 18.74
N ILE A 43 -5.75 10.57 18.72
CA ILE A 43 -6.57 9.67 17.90
C ILE A 43 -8.05 9.75 18.34
N GLU A 44 -8.31 9.73 19.65
CA GLU A 44 -9.68 9.87 20.16
C GLU A 44 -10.32 11.23 19.81
N GLN A 45 -9.55 12.31 19.87
CA GLN A 45 -10.04 13.63 19.43
C GLN A 45 -10.36 13.65 17.93
N VAL A 46 -9.49 13.04 17.11
CA VAL A 46 -9.71 12.91 15.66
C VAL A 46 -10.97 12.09 15.39
N ARG A 47 -11.14 10.96 16.07
CA ARG A 47 -12.33 10.11 15.94
C ARG A 47 -13.62 10.91 16.17
N ARG A 48 -13.71 11.66 17.28
CA ARG A 48 -14.87 12.49 17.59
C ARG A 48 -15.12 13.58 16.54
N GLN A 49 -14.07 14.24 16.07
CA GLN A 49 -14.21 15.27 15.04
C GLN A 49 -14.65 14.70 13.68
N LEU A 50 -14.24 13.47 13.36
CA LEU A 50 -14.72 12.79 12.16
C LEU A 50 -16.19 12.41 12.30
N GLU A 51 -16.65 12.03 13.49
CA GLU A 51 -18.06 11.74 13.79
C GLU A 51 -18.95 13.01 13.64
N ASP A 52 -18.42 14.18 13.96
CA ASP A 52 -19.13 15.47 13.83
C ASP A 52 -19.28 15.94 12.37
N LEU A 53 -18.61 15.31 11.42
CA LEU A 53 -18.73 15.68 10.01
C LEU A 53 -20.07 15.21 9.44
N VAL A 54 -20.90 16.14 8.98
CA VAL A 54 -22.25 15.87 8.42
C VAL A 54 -22.30 14.70 7.42
N PRO A 55 -21.32 14.52 6.48
CA PRO A 55 -21.37 13.41 5.53
C PRO A 55 -20.79 12.08 6.08
N VAL A 56 -20.39 12.03 7.34
CA VAL A 56 -19.86 10.82 7.98
C VAL A 56 -20.99 10.15 8.76
N TRP A 57 -21.25 8.91 8.45
CA TRP A 57 -22.34 8.15 9.05
C TRP A 57 -21.90 7.45 10.33
N ALA A 58 -20.70 6.89 10.34
CA ALA A 58 -20.11 6.25 11.51
C ALA A 58 -18.59 6.26 11.42
N VAL A 59 -17.92 6.33 12.55
CA VAL A 59 -16.47 6.14 12.69
C VAL A 59 -16.24 4.99 13.66
N VAL A 60 -15.49 4.00 13.23
CA VAL A 60 -15.19 2.81 14.03
C VAL A 60 -13.69 2.66 14.19
N ASP A 61 -13.23 2.64 15.42
CA ASP A 61 -11.83 2.40 15.76
C ASP A 61 -11.56 0.89 15.88
N TYR A 62 -10.61 0.40 15.10
CA TYR A 62 -10.19 -1.01 15.07
C TYR A 62 -8.89 -1.29 15.79
N THR A 63 -8.30 -0.31 16.47
CA THR A 63 -6.95 -0.42 17.09
C THR A 63 -6.83 -1.64 18.02
N ASN A 64 -7.86 -1.89 18.83
CA ASN A 64 -7.87 -2.98 19.80
C ASN A 64 -8.79 -4.16 19.38
N THR A 65 -9.13 -4.24 18.09
CA THR A 65 -10.04 -5.26 17.58
C THR A 65 -9.27 -6.28 16.74
N ASP A 66 -9.66 -7.54 16.85
CA ASP A 66 -9.07 -8.61 16.03
C ASP A 66 -9.55 -8.46 14.59
N VAL A 67 -8.66 -8.03 13.72
CA VAL A 67 -8.97 -7.67 12.33
C VAL A 67 -8.21 -8.53 11.34
N ILE A 68 -8.77 -8.67 10.15
CA ILE A 68 -8.07 -9.15 8.98
C ILE A 68 -7.65 -7.92 8.18
N GLU A 69 -6.35 -7.70 8.10
CA GLU A 69 -5.76 -6.67 7.26
C GLU A 69 -5.17 -7.28 5.99
N ARG A 70 -5.37 -6.63 4.87
CA ARG A 70 -4.78 -6.98 3.58
C ARG A 70 -4.42 -5.74 2.80
N GLU A 71 -3.30 -5.85 2.10
CA GLU A 71 -2.79 -4.85 1.19
C GLU A 71 -2.25 -5.56 -0.05
N ILE A 72 -2.46 -4.98 -1.23
CA ILE A 72 -1.90 -5.48 -2.49
C ILE A 72 -0.66 -4.66 -2.81
N MET A 73 0.41 -5.36 -3.20
CA MET A 73 1.64 -4.77 -3.69
C MET A 73 1.94 -5.31 -5.08
N LEU A 74 2.26 -4.41 -5.99
CA LEU A 74 2.86 -4.71 -7.28
C LEU A 74 4.31 -4.24 -7.24
N VAL A 75 5.23 -5.12 -7.53
CA VAL A 75 6.65 -4.80 -7.57
C VAL A 75 7.25 -5.23 -8.89
N LYS A 76 7.89 -4.29 -9.57
CA LYS A 76 8.66 -4.52 -10.80
C LYS A 76 10.12 -4.65 -10.44
N VAL A 77 10.69 -5.81 -10.74
CA VAL A 77 12.05 -6.20 -10.36
C VAL A 77 12.88 -6.44 -11.60
N SER A 78 14.13 -5.99 -11.61
CA SER A 78 15.06 -6.26 -12.69
C SER A 78 15.49 -7.74 -12.70
N THR A 79 15.56 -8.33 -13.87
CA THR A 79 16.10 -9.69 -14.05
C THR A 79 17.61 -9.73 -14.20
N LEU A 80 18.23 -8.59 -14.55
CA LEU A 80 19.69 -8.49 -14.77
C LEU A 80 20.45 -7.95 -13.55
N GLY A 81 19.74 -7.44 -12.54
CA GLY A 81 20.32 -6.80 -11.37
C GLY A 81 20.37 -5.26 -11.47
N PRO A 82 20.63 -4.59 -10.33
CA PRO A 82 20.62 -3.13 -10.26
C PRO A 82 21.72 -2.48 -11.11
N GLU A 83 22.90 -3.06 -11.11
CA GLU A 83 24.08 -2.51 -11.81
C GLU A 83 23.90 -2.43 -13.33
N TYR A 84 23.17 -3.38 -13.91
CA TYR A 84 22.94 -3.44 -15.35
C TYR A 84 21.88 -2.43 -15.83
N TYR A 85 20.96 -2.07 -14.94
CA TYR A 85 19.92 -1.09 -15.25
C TYR A 85 20.47 0.34 -15.27
N GLU A 86 21.36 0.65 -14.34
CA GLU A 86 22.04 1.96 -14.30
C GLU A 86 22.93 2.17 -15.52
N GLN A 87 23.66 1.13 -15.97
CA GLN A 87 24.52 1.22 -17.15
C GLN A 87 23.74 1.43 -18.46
N ASN A 88 22.59 0.75 -18.64
CA ASN A 88 21.77 0.93 -19.83
C ASN A 88 21.07 2.29 -19.88
N HIS A 89 20.69 2.85 -18.73
CA HIS A 89 20.11 4.20 -18.69
C HIS A 89 21.15 5.30 -18.94
N LEU A 90 22.36 5.10 -18.44
CA LEU A 90 23.48 6.02 -18.73
C LEU A 90 23.90 5.93 -20.21
N GLY A 91 23.96 4.73 -20.79
CA GLY A 91 24.28 4.56 -22.22
C GLY A 91 23.25 5.15 -23.17
N LEU A 92 21.96 5.04 -22.86
CA LEU A 92 20.89 5.68 -23.66
C LEU A 92 20.87 7.20 -23.53
N ALA A 93 21.33 7.75 -22.41
CA ALA A 93 21.49 9.19 -22.25
C ALA A 93 22.70 9.72 -23.06
N GLU A 94 23.79 8.98 -23.12
CA GLU A 94 24.96 9.34 -23.93
C GLU A 94 24.68 9.24 -25.44
N GLU A 95 23.88 8.25 -25.89
CA GLU A 95 23.48 8.17 -27.32
C GLU A 95 22.53 9.30 -27.73
N ALA A 96 21.71 9.82 -26.83
CA ALA A 96 20.82 10.95 -27.11
C ALA A 96 21.55 12.31 -27.13
N GLU A 97 22.70 12.44 -26.48
CA GLU A 97 23.52 13.64 -26.50
C GLU A 97 24.56 13.64 -27.66
N HIS A 98 24.80 12.51 -28.31
CA HIS A 98 25.81 12.38 -29.35
C HIS A 98 25.37 12.85 -30.77
N GLU A 99 24.12 13.33 -30.92
CA GLU A 99 23.65 13.90 -32.20
C GLU A 99 23.95 15.41 -32.37
N VAL A 100 24.60 16.07 -31.42
CA VAL A 100 24.74 17.54 -31.45
C VAL A 100 26.17 18.09 -31.41
N ASP A 101 27.26 17.32 -31.41
CA ASP A 101 28.58 17.98 -31.50
C ASP A 101 29.67 17.14 -32.15
N TYR A 102 29.79 17.29 -33.51
CA TYR A 102 31.02 17.01 -34.26
C TYR A 102 31.96 18.23 -34.19
N ALA A 103 32.36 18.68 -33.06
CA ALA A 103 33.51 19.59 -32.95
C ALA A 103 33.98 19.69 -31.49
N VAL A 104 34.91 18.88 -31.12
CA VAL A 104 36.12 19.15 -30.33
C VAL A 104 36.67 17.81 -29.81
N ALA A 105 37.46 17.18 -30.65
CA ALA A 105 38.36 16.11 -30.22
C ALA A 105 39.71 16.73 -29.92
N GLN A 106 40.09 16.78 -28.67
CA GLN A 106 41.48 16.67 -28.17
C GLN A 106 41.54 17.18 -26.75
N ALA A 107 41.53 16.28 -25.76
CA ALA A 107 42.36 16.40 -24.57
C ALA A 107 42.11 15.24 -23.59
N ASP A 108 43.20 14.59 -23.23
CA ASP A 108 43.48 13.84 -22.01
C ASP A 108 42.95 12.42 -21.83
N GLU A 109 43.74 11.47 -22.37
CA GLU A 109 43.85 10.07 -21.98
C GLU A 109 44.39 9.92 -20.54
N HIS A 110 43.68 10.22 -19.47
CA HIS A 110 44.08 9.77 -18.12
C HIS A 110 43.00 10.04 -17.07
N SER A 111 41.82 9.42 -17.18
CA SER A 111 40.99 9.02 -16.05
C SER A 111 39.66 8.43 -16.50
N ALA A 112 39.69 7.38 -17.29
CA ALA A 112 38.52 6.51 -17.41
C ALA A 112 38.40 5.67 -16.13
N PRO A 113 37.26 5.66 -15.44
CA PRO A 113 37.02 4.69 -14.37
C PRO A 113 37.17 3.27 -14.94
N PRO A 114 37.61 2.27 -14.15
CA PRO A 114 37.82 0.92 -14.64
C PRO A 114 36.50 0.41 -15.22
N MET A 115 36.43 0.32 -16.56
CA MET A 115 35.33 -0.34 -17.26
C MET A 115 35.25 -1.78 -16.73
N GLN A 116 34.20 -2.10 -15.99
CA GLN A 116 33.91 -3.47 -15.66
C GLN A 116 33.72 -4.23 -16.98
N PRO A 117 34.25 -5.45 -17.10
CA PRO A 117 34.17 -6.19 -18.34
C PRO A 117 32.70 -6.38 -18.74
N ALA A 118 32.34 -5.90 -19.91
CA ALA A 118 30.99 -6.04 -20.45
C ALA A 118 30.63 -7.53 -20.44
N LEU A 119 29.53 -7.87 -19.78
CA LEU A 119 29.03 -9.25 -19.70
C LEU A 119 28.81 -9.80 -21.12
N THR A 120 29.30 -11.00 -21.39
CA THR A 120 28.97 -11.67 -22.65
C THR A 120 27.47 -11.98 -22.71
N SER A 121 26.87 -12.00 -23.90
CA SER A 121 25.44 -12.30 -24.07
C SER A 121 25.02 -13.62 -23.38
N THR A 122 25.88 -14.60 -23.36
CA THR A 122 25.65 -15.90 -22.69
C THR A 122 25.63 -15.75 -21.17
N GLN A 123 26.53 -14.96 -20.60
CA GLN A 123 26.57 -14.69 -19.17
C GLN A 123 25.34 -13.89 -18.73
N ALA A 124 24.94 -12.87 -19.49
CA ALA A 124 23.72 -12.11 -19.24
C ALA A 124 22.46 -12.98 -19.24
N LEU A 125 22.35 -13.91 -20.20
CA LEU A 125 21.26 -14.89 -20.25
C LEU A 125 21.24 -15.84 -19.04
N SER A 126 22.42 -16.31 -18.58
CA SER A 126 22.49 -17.17 -17.39
C SER A 126 22.04 -16.41 -16.14
N ILE A 127 22.56 -15.20 -15.91
CA ILE A 127 22.20 -14.36 -14.76
C ILE A 127 20.70 -14.06 -14.78
N LYS A 128 20.14 -13.67 -15.93
CA LYS A 128 18.72 -13.42 -16.11
C LYS A 128 17.87 -14.63 -15.71
N ASN A 129 18.23 -15.81 -16.16
CA ASN A 129 17.48 -17.03 -15.86
C ASN A 129 17.58 -17.43 -14.39
N ASP A 130 18.76 -17.30 -13.78
CA ASP A 130 18.96 -17.60 -12.36
C ASP A 130 18.22 -16.60 -11.45
N ASN A 131 18.25 -15.32 -11.79
CA ASN A 131 17.48 -14.28 -11.08
C ASN A 131 15.97 -14.51 -11.23
N LEU A 132 15.49 -14.80 -12.44
CA LEU A 132 14.08 -15.10 -12.69
C LEU A 132 13.61 -16.29 -11.86
N ARG A 133 14.36 -17.38 -11.84
CA ARG A 133 14.04 -18.56 -11.00
C ARG A 133 14.00 -18.20 -9.51
N SER A 134 14.95 -17.41 -9.05
CA SER A 134 15.03 -16.98 -7.65
C SER A 134 13.84 -16.09 -7.28
N ILE A 135 13.48 -15.12 -8.12
CA ILE A 135 12.32 -14.24 -7.92
C ILE A 135 11.03 -15.06 -7.86
N ILE A 136 10.82 -16.00 -8.80
CA ILE A 136 9.64 -16.88 -8.82
C ILE A 136 9.58 -17.74 -7.54
N ALA A 137 10.71 -18.32 -7.13
CA ALA A 137 10.77 -19.16 -5.93
C ALA A 137 10.43 -18.36 -4.65
N ILE A 138 10.97 -17.15 -4.51
CA ILE A 138 10.67 -16.26 -3.37
C ILE A 138 9.20 -15.81 -3.41
N ALA A 139 8.69 -15.40 -4.59
CA ALA A 139 7.29 -15.02 -4.75
C ALA A 139 6.36 -16.15 -4.30
N GLY A 140 6.63 -17.39 -4.70
CA GLY A 140 5.86 -18.57 -4.31
C GLY A 140 5.81 -18.79 -2.80
N GLN A 141 6.91 -18.56 -2.06
CA GLN A 141 6.94 -18.69 -0.59
C GLN A 141 6.06 -17.64 0.12
N PHE A 142 5.87 -16.49 -0.50
CA PHE A 142 4.99 -15.43 0.01
C PHE A 142 3.56 -15.53 -0.49
N SER A 143 3.23 -16.56 -1.27
CA SER A 143 1.94 -16.69 -1.98
C SER A 143 1.71 -15.53 -2.95
N GLY A 144 2.78 -15.03 -3.54
CA GLY A 144 2.77 -14.03 -4.61
C GLY A 144 2.68 -14.72 -5.97
N GLU A 145 2.20 -13.96 -6.94
CA GLU A 145 2.04 -14.40 -8.32
C GLU A 145 2.86 -13.52 -9.25
N VAL A 146 3.50 -14.13 -10.23
CA VAL A 146 4.15 -13.40 -11.32
C VAL A 146 3.07 -13.04 -12.33
N VAL A 147 2.83 -11.75 -12.49
CA VAL A 147 1.77 -11.22 -13.37
C VAL A 147 2.30 -11.01 -14.78
N ASP A 148 3.55 -10.53 -14.88
CA ASP A 148 4.16 -10.24 -16.17
C ASP A 148 5.66 -10.54 -16.14
N VAL A 149 6.18 -11.01 -17.27
CA VAL A 149 7.61 -11.24 -17.49
C VAL A 149 8.00 -10.55 -18.78
N SER A 150 8.79 -9.51 -18.65
CA SER A 150 9.33 -8.74 -19.77
C SER A 150 10.78 -9.13 -20.05
N ASP A 151 11.40 -8.54 -21.06
CA ASP A 151 12.76 -8.86 -21.42
C ASP A 151 13.77 -8.58 -20.29
N ALA A 152 13.69 -7.44 -19.61
CA ALA A 152 14.63 -7.02 -18.57
C ALA A 152 13.99 -6.97 -17.16
N SER A 153 12.70 -7.26 -17.02
CA SER A 153 11.99 -7.09 -15.76
C SER A 153 10.86 -8.09 -15.57
N VAL A 154 10.49 -8.28 -14.30
CA VAL A 154 9.36 -9.13 -13.87
C VAL A 154 8.47 -8.33 -12.93
N ILE A 155 7.15 -8.45 -13.11
CA ILE A 155 6.16 -7.86 -12.21
C ILE A 155 5.60 -8.98 -11.33
N VAL A 156 5.74 -8.81 -10.02
CA VAL A 156 5.18 -9.71 -9.01
C VAL A 156 4.06 -9.01 -8.27
N GLN A 157 2.92 -9.68 -8.17
CA GLN A 157 1.79 -9.29 -7.33
C GLN A 157 1.80 -10.06 -6.03
N LEU A 158 1.57 -9.36 -4.93
CA LEU A 158 1.47 -9.98 -3.60
C LEU A 158 0.33 -9.35 -2.81
N CYS A 159 -0.55 -10.18 -2.24
CA CYS A 159 -1.62 -9.77 -1.33
C CYS A 159 -1.36 -10.34 0.06
N ALA A 160 -0.95 -9.51 1.01
CA ALA A 160 -0.60 -9.94 2.36
C ALA A 160 -0.81 -8.83 3.41
N LYS A 161 -0.46 -9.12 4.67
CA LYS A 161 -0.33 -8.10 5.72
C LYS A 161 0.83 -7.15 5.39
N THR A 162 0.74 -5.89 5.80
CA THR A 162 1.76 -4.86 5.60
C THR A 162 3.17 -5.33 6.01
N THR A 163 3.30 -5.94 7.18
CA THR A 163 4.60 -6.45 7.67
C THR A 163 5.20 -7.54 6.77
N ARG A 164 4.35 -8.39 6.17
CA ARG A 164 4.79 -9.43 5.24
C ARG A 164 5.20 -8.85 3.89
N LEU A 165 4.52 -7.81 3.43
CA LEU A 165 4.89 -7.06 2.23
C LEU A 165 6.24 -6.37 2.40
N ASP A 166 6.50 -5.76 3.57
CA ASP A 166 7.78 -5.14 3.88
C ASP A 166 8.93 -6.15 3.93
N ALA A 167 8.68 -7.37 4.43
CA ALA A 167 9.65 -8.45 4.40
C ALA A 167 9.96 -8.88 2.96
N PHE A 168 8.93 -9.04 2.12
CA PHE A 168 9.10 -9.36 0.70
C PHE A 168 9.87 -8.25 -0.05
N TYR A 169 9.53 -6.99 0.18
CA TYR A 169 10.25 -5.84 -0.39
C TYR A 169 11.75 -5.89 -0.08
N LYS A 170 12.11 -6.16 1.18
CA LYS A 170 13.52 -6.27 1.60
C LYS A 170 14.25 -7.40 0.88
N LEU A 171 13.58 -8.52 0.61
CA LEU A 171 14.14 -9.66 -0.13
C LEU A 171 14.30 -9.38 -1.63
N MET A 172 13.42 -8.56 -2.21
CA MET A 172 13.49 -8.18 -3.63
C MET A 172 14.51 -7.08 -3.91
N ARG A 173 14.86 -6.27 -2.90
CA ARG A 173 15.78 -5.14 -3.06
C ARG A 173 17.13 -5.49 -3.70
N PRO A 174 17.80 -6.62 -3.37
CA PRO A 174 19.06 -6.99 -4.00
C PRO A 174 18.97 -7.25 -5.50
N PHE A 175 17.80 -7.64 -6.02
CA PHE A 175 17.60 -7.87 -7.46
C PHE A 175 17.44 -6.57 -8.27
N GLY A 176 17.25 -5.42 -7.58
CA GLY A 176 16.98 -4.13 -8.21
C GLY A 176 15.49 -3.92 -8.45
N ILE A 177 14.86 -3.13 -7.56
CA ILE A 177 13.45 -2.74 -7.70
C ILE A 177 13.37 -1.53 -8.60
N LEU A 178 12.69 -1.66 -9.73
CA LEU A 178 12.50 -0.60 -10.72
C LEU A 178 11.31 0.28 -10.34
N GLU A 179 10.22 -0.35 -9.90
CA GLU A 179 8.98 0.33 -9.54
C GLU A 179 8.23 -0.45 -8.46
N LEU A 180 7.56 0.26 -7.59
CA LEU A 180 6.75 -0.30 -6.52
C LEU A 180 5.43 0.46 -6.40
N SER A 181 4.32 -0.27 -6.39
CA SER A 181 3.00 0.29 -6.12
C SER A 181 2.30 -0.50 -5.02
N ARG A 182 1.62 0.21 -4.12
CA ARG A 182 0.87 -0.36 -2.99
C ARG A 182 -0.55 0.21 -2.97
N SER A 183 -1.53 -0.65 -2.73
CA SER A 183 -2.94 -0.24 -2.68
C SER A 183 -3.33 0.51 -1.40
N GLY A 184 -2.53 0.37 -0.35
CA GLY A 184 -2.92 0.74 1.01
C GLY A 184 -3.67 -0.38 1.72
N THR A 185 -3.83 -0.24 3.03
CA THR A 185 -4.33 -1.29 3.92
C THR A 185 -5.85 -1.31 3.97
N MET A 186 -6.46 -2.42 3.60
CA MET A 186 -7.88 -2.72 3.80
C MET A 186 -8.04 -3.57 5.05
N VAL A 187 -9.06 -3.26 5.86
CA VAL A 187 -9.29 -3.90 7.15
C VAL A 187 -10.75 -4.34 7.29
N LEU A 188 -10.96 -5.57 7.78
CA LEU A 188 -12.26 -6.09 8.18
C LEU A 188 -12.15 -6.76 9.56
N PRO A 189 -13.10 -6.54 10.49
CA PRO A 189 -13.11 -7.23 11.75
C PRO A 189 -13.43 -8.73 11.56
N ARG A 190 -12.81 -9.60 12.34
CA ARG A 190 -13.09 -11.05 12.33
C ARG A 190 -14.44 -11.38 12.93
N THR A 191 -14.83 -10.63 13.94
CA THR A 191 -16.11 -10.76 14.63
C THR A 191 -16.85 -9.45 14.54
N PRO A 192 -18.20 -9.46 14.55
CA PRO A 192 -18.95 -8.23 14.66
C PRO A 192 -18.46 -7.48 15.90
N ILE A 193 -18.03 -6.23 15.70
CA ILE A 193 -17.69 -5.36 16.81
C ILE A 193 -18.98 -5.22 17.62
N LYS A 194 -18.90 -5.42 18.92
CA LYS A 194 -19.93 -4.95 19.86
C LYS A 194 -19.84 -3.42 19.88
N SER A 195 -20.22 -2.80 18.76
CA SER A 195 -20.32 -1.35 18.71
C SER A 195 -21.39 -0.92 19.67
N ALA A 196 -21.26 0.30 20.21
CA ALA A 196 -22.35 0.97 20.92
C ALA A 196 -23.59 1.21 20.02
N TRP A 197 -23.52 0.86 18.74
CA TRP A 197 -24.63 0.68 17.82
C TRP A 197 -25.44 -0.54 18.26
N LYS A 198 -26.39 -0.30 19.14
CA LYS A 198 -27.51 -1.22 19.28
C LYS A 198 -28.13 -1.34 17.91
N SER A 199 -28.25 -2.55 17.40
CA SER A 199 -28.91 -2.79 16.12
C SER A 199 -30.32 -2.14 16.17
N LEU A 200 -30.88 -1.82 15.03
CA LEU A 200 -32.26 -1.29 15.00
C LEU A 200 -33.22 -2.22 15.76
N SER A 201 -32.98 -3.55 15.69
CA SER A 201 -33.70 -4.57 16.47
C SER A 201 -33.55 -4.39 17.98
N ASP A 202 -32.34 -4.04 18.48
CA ASP A 202 -32.10 -3.80 19.90
C ASP A 202 -32.77 -2.50 20.40
N ARG A 203 -32.88 -1.50 19.50
CA ARG A 203 -33.65 -0.27 19.79
C ARG A 203 -35.15 -0.54 19.86
N GLU A 204 -35.69 -1.30 18.91
CA GLU A 204 -37.10 -1.69 18.92
C GLU A 204 -37.47 -2.57 20.13
N GLU A 205 -36.55 -3.43 20.59
CA GLU A 205 -36.75 -4.21 21.83
C GLU A 205 -36.66 -3.34 23.07
N LEU A 206 -35.80 -2.32 23.10
CA LEU A 206 -35.69 -1.39 24.21
C LEU A 206 -36.93 -0.50 24.28
N ASP A 207 -37.41 0.01 23.15
CA ASP A 207 -38.65 0.82 23.09
C ASP A 207 -39.88 -0.01 23.50
N ARG A 208 -39.96 -1.28 23.08
CA ARG A 208 -41.02 -2.20 23.55
C ARG A 208 -40.98 -2.47 25.08
N ARG A 209 -39.76 -2.52 25.66
CA ARG A 209 -39.62 -2.67 27.13
C ARG A 209 -40.02 -1.42 27.89
N VAL A 210 -39.69 -0.25 27.34
CA VAL A 210 -40.11 1.05 27.91
C VAL A 210 -41.64 1.19 27.88
N ASP A 211 -42.28 0.81 26.77
CA ASP A 211 -43.74 0.84 26.62
C ASP A 211 -44.46 -0.13 27.58
N MET A 212 -43.86 -1.30 27.83
CA MET A 212 -44.41 -2.23 28.81
C MET A 212 -44.28 -1.74 30.26
N ASP A 213 -43.16 -1.05 30.59
CA ASP A 213 -42.98 -0.50 31.94
C ASP A 213 -43.94 0.69 32.21
N ALA A 214 -44.23 1.48 31.19
CA ALA A 214 -45.20 2.57 31.29
C ALA A 214 -46.64 2.06 31.53
N SER A 215 -46.97 0.84 31.05
CA SER A 215 -48.29 0.22 31.26
C SER A 215 -48.50 -0.35 32.66
N MET A 216 -47.44 -0.49 33.44
CA MET A 216 -47.45 -0.98 34.82
C MET A 216 -47.63 0.12 35.89
N LEU A 217 -47.71 1.39 35.47
CA LEU A 217 -47.98 2.51 36.42
C LEU A 217 -49.42 2.44 36.90
N PRO A 218 -49.70 2.51 38.20
CA PRO A 218 -51.07 2.53 38.73
C PRO A 218 -51.78 3.79 38.26
N PRO A 219 -53.05 3.73 37.89
CA PRO A 219 -53.81 4.93 37.50
C PRO A 219 -53.85 5.89 38.67
N GLY A 220 -53.42 7.14 38.42
CA GLY A 220 -53.47 8.24 39.38
C GLY A 220 -54.88 8.75 39.63
#